data_5b64f233e341fc883bd2736eaf65e60b
#
_entry.id   5b64f233e341fc883bd2736eaf65e60b
#
_cell.length_a   1.000
_cell.length_b   1.000
_cell.length_c   1.000
_cell.angle_alpha   90.00
_cell.angle_beta   90.00
_cell.angle_gamma   90.00
#
_symmetry.space_group_name_H-M   'P 1'
#
loop_
_entity.id
_entity.type
_entity.pdbx_description
1 polymer ?
#
loop_
_entity_poly.entity_id
_entity_poly.type
_entity_poly.pdbx_seq_one_letter_code
_entity_poly.pdbx_strand_id
1 'polypeptide(L)'
;MIENAKILSGRFPDARIQIYAAQDVPADVIRILSEIPCVKLVRVPNKGVQNTFDRFEAIDDPDCSIMFVRDADSRPHARDIACIEDFLQSEKAIHIIRDHHWHSMHPIMAGMWGLRKSAMREPMAAIVKRWLNRGRIFNHPMNVKLNKKSDQVFLKDAIYPLFKGQALIHDRVGKLEPAAALTPFRVDIKDRMFCGQVYRFDTSGCEFTEFDP
;
A
#
# COMPACT_ATOMS: atom_id res chain seq x y z
N MET A 1 7.73 8.65 -7.25
CA MET A 1 7.73 8.89 -5.79
C MET A 1 7.76 10.36 -5.40
N ILE A 2 8.69 11.19 -5.90
CA ILE A 2 8.76 12.64 -5.62
C ILE A 2 7.42 13.31 -5.91
N GLU A 3 6.84 13.06 -7.07
CA GLU A 3 5.55 13.62 -7.46
C GLU A 3 4.42 13.16 -6.53
N ASN A 4 4.42 11.89 -6.12
CA ASN A 4 3.44 11.39 -5.15
C ASN A 4 3.53 12.12 -3.81
N ALA A 5 4.76 12.40 -3.34
CA ALA A 5 4.95 13.15 -2.12
C ALA A 5 4.36 14.57 -2.21
N LYS A 6 4.56 15.27 -3.33
CA LYS A 6 3.99 16.61 -3.57
C LYS A 6 2.47 16.60 -3.62
N ILE A 7 1.87 15.63 -4.34
CA ILE A 7 0.41 15.50 -4.43
C ILE A 7 -0.20 15.23 -3.06
N LEU A 8 0.36 14.28 -2.32
CA LEU A 8 -0.17 13.88 -1.02
C LEU A 8 0.01 14.97 0.04
N SER A 9 1.16 15.65 0.07
CA SER A 9 1.38 16.76 1.02
C SER A 9 0.47 17.95 0.74
N GLY A 10 0.18 18.23 -0.52
CA GLY A 10 -0.77 19.28 -0.89
C GLY A 10 -2.20 18.98 -0.47
N ARG A 11 -2.60 17.70 -0.46
CA ARG A 11 -3.97 17.29 -0.11
C ARG A 11 -4.14 16.95 1.37
N PHE A 12 -3.10 16.39 1.99
CA PHE A 12 -3.09 15.97 3.40
C PHE A 12 -1.87 16.60 4.10
N PRO A 13 -1.91 17.90 4.44
CA PRO A 13 -0.75 18.62 4.96
C PRO A 13 -0.24 18.08 6.30
N ASP A 14 -1.11 17.45 7.08
CA ASP A 14 -0.75 16.83 8.37
C ASP A 14 -0.24 15.39 8.21
N ALA A 15 -0.27 14.84 7.00
CA ALA A 15 0.21 13.48 6.75
C ALA A 15 1.74 13.44 6.63
N ARG A 16 2.34 12.39 7.21
CA ARG A 16 3.76 12.06 7.02
C ARG A 16 3.89 10.99 5.95
N ILE A 17 4.77 11.20 5.00
CA ILE A 17 5.08 10.22 3.94
C ILE A 17 6.33 9.47 4.34
N GLN A 18 6.19 8.27 4.85
CA GLN A 18 7.31 7.43 5.25
C GLN A 18 7.81 6.59 4.07
N ILE A 19 9.09 6.74 3.74
CA ILE A 19 9.74 6.07 2.62
C ILE A 19 10.87 5.20 3.15
N TYR A 20 10.75 3.89 2.92
CA TYR A 20 11.82 2.94 3.22
C TYR A 20 12.76 2.83 2.02
N ALA A 21 13.95 3.38 2.16
CA ALA A 21 14.93 3.44 1.09
C ALA A 21 16.10 2.49 1.37
N ALA A 22 16.26 1.47 0.53
CA ALA A 22 17.39 0.56 0.61
C ALA A 22 18.72 1.28 0.32
N GLN A 23 19.83 0.67 0.71
CA GLN A 23 21.17 1.29 0.65
C GLN A 23 21.62 1.60 -0.77
N ASP A 24 21.09 0.88 -1.76
CA ASP A 24 21.40 1.03 -3.19
C ASP A 24 20.58 2.13 -3.91
N VAL A 25 19.67 2.81 -3.20
CA VAL A 25 18.97 3.98 -3.75
C VAL A 25 19.98 5.13 -3.94
N PRO A 26 20.06 5.73 -5.16
CA PRO A 26 21.02 6.80 -5.47
C PRO A 26 20.96 7.97 -4.50
N ALA A 27 22.13 8.54 -4.19
CA ALA A 27 22.25 9.60 -3.19
C ALA A 27 21.53 10.89 -3.56
N ASP A 28 21.46 11.23 -4.84
CA ASP A 28 20.72 12.37 -5.37
C ASP A 28 19.21 12.23 -5.16
N VAL A 29 18.66 11.03 -5.36
CA VAL A 29 17.26 10.72 -5.07
C VAL A 29 16.97 10.87 -3.57
N ILE A 30 17.86 10.35 -2.72
CA ILE A 30 17.76 10.50 -1.26
C ILE A 30 17.77 11.98 -0.86
N ARG A 31 18.69 12.78 -1.40
CA ARG A 31 18.78 14.21 -1.13
C ARG A 31 17.45 14.92 -1.51
N ILE A 32 16.95 14.72 -2.72
CA ILE A 32 15.70 15.34 -3.19
C ILE A 32 14.52 14.97 -2.29
N LEU A 33 14.42 13.71 -1.89
CA LEU A 33 13.33 13.26 -1.02
C LEU A 33 13.43 13.83 0.38
N SER A 34 14.65 14.00 0.93
CA SER A 34 14.86 14.57 2.26
C SER A 34 14.59 16.09 2.34
N GLU A 35 14.58 16.79 1.20
CA GLU A 35 14.21 18.19 1.10
C GLU A 35 12.69 18.44 1.17
N ILE A 36 11.86 17.38 1.08
CA ILE A 36 10.39 17.48 1.16
C ILE A 36 9.95 17.38 2.63
N PRO A 37 9.40 18.44 3.24
CA PRO A 37 9.17 18.51 4.69
C PRO A 37 8.32 17.40 5.28
N CYS A 38 7.32 16.90 4.53
CA CYS A 38 6.43 15.83 4.97
C CYS A 38 7.04 14.42 4.82
N VAL A 39 8.23 14.29 4.21
CA VAL A 39 8.88 13.00 3.96
C VAL A 39 9.76 12.60 5.14
N LYS A 40 9.52 11.41 5.67
CA LYS A 40 10.40 10.71 6.61
C LYS A 40 11.10 9.57 5.87
N LEU A 41 12.41 9.73 5.65
CA LEU A 41 13.23 8.67 5.07
C LEU A 41 13.73 7.70 6.15
N VAL A 42 13.50 6.43 5.94
CA VAL A 42 14.01 5.33 6.74
C VAL A 42 15.01 4.53 5.90
N ARG A 43 16.29 4.59 6.25
CA ARG A 43 17.32 3.79 5.55
C ARG A 43 17.28 2.36 6.03
N VAL A 44 17.16 1.42 5.11
CA VAL A 44 17.09 0.00 5.40
C VAL A 44 18.17 -0.78 4.64
N PRO A 45 18.65 -1.92 5.20
CA PRO A 45 19.51 -2.83 4.45
C PRO A 45 18.80 -3.35 3.19
N ASN A 46 19.55 -3.59 2.11
CA ASN A 46 19.00 -4.27 0.95
C ASN A 46 18.79 -5.77 1.27
N LYS A 47 17.55 -6.19 1.44
CA LYS A 47 17.12 -7.58 1.66
C LYS A 47 16.36 -8.13 0.46
N GLY A 48 16.47 -7.46 -0.70
CA GLY A 48 15.72 -7.83 -1.90
C GLY A 48 14.20 -7.74 -1.68
N VAL A 49 13.48 -8.77 -2.11
CA VAL A 49 12.01 -8.81 -2.01
C VAL A 49 11.50 -8.66 -0.58
N GLN A 50 12.28 -9.02 0.44
CA GLN A 50 11.86 -8.86 1.84
C GLN A 50 11.64 -7.40 2.21
N ASN A 51 12.30 -6.43 1.56
CA ASN A 51 12.06 -5.02 1.81
C ASN A 51 10.64 -4.55 1.47
N THR A 52 9.88 -5.32 0.69
CA THR A 52 8.46 -4.99 0.44
C THR A 52 7.58 -5.02 1.69
N PHE A 53 8.04 -5.70 2.75
CA PHE A 53 7.35 -5.78 4.04
C PHE A 53 7.62 -4.57 4.94
N ASP A 54 8.78 -3.92 4.80
CA ASP A 54 9.19 -2.81 5.66
C ASP A 54 8.12 -1.70 5.67
N ARG A 55 7.47 -1.43 4.54
CA ARG A 55 6.39 -0.42 4.41
C ARG A 55 5.17 -0.68 5.29
N PHE A 56 4.91 -1.92 5.67
CA PHE A 56 3.78 -2.28 6.54
C PHE A 56 4.05 -1.94 8.00
N GLU A 57 5.32 -1.91 8.40
CA GLU A 57 5.73 -1.59 9.76
C GLU A 57 5.60 -0.09 10.10
N ALA A 58 5.25 0.75 9.12
CA ALA A 58 4.99 2.17 9.36
C ALA A 58 3.86 2.40 10.39
N ILE A 59 2.90 1.48 10.51
CA ILE A 59 1.82 1.55 11.52
C ILE A 59 2.34 1.47 12.96
N ASP A 60 3.52 0.86 13.17
CA ASP A 60 4.12 0.69 14.49
C ASP A 60 4.79 1.98 15.00
N ASP A 61 5.02 2.97 14.12
CA ASP A 61 5.51 4.30 14.52
C ASP A 61 4.58 4.87 15.62
N PRO A 62 5.11 5.32 16.77
CA PRO A 62 4.30 5.89 17.86
C PRO A 62 3.35 7.00 17.43
N ASP A 63 3.78 7.83 16.47
CA ASP A 63 3.02 8.96 15.97
C ASP A 63 2.02 8.58 14.87
N CYS A 64 2.00 7.33 14.42
CA CYS A 64 1.08 6.86 13.39
C CYS A 64 -0.25 6.45 14.01
N SER A 65 -1.35 7.07 13.64
CA SER A 65 -2.71 6.66 13.99
C SER A 65 -3.40 5.87 12.87
N ILE A 66 -3.11 6.24 11.62
CA ILE A 66 -3.67 5.61 10.42
C ILE A 66 -2.55 5.51 9.38
N MET A 67 -2.37 4.33 8.83
CA MET A 67 -1.42 4.07 7.74
C MET A 67 -2.17 3.84 6.44
N PHE A 68 -1.64 4.43 5.36
CA PHE A 68 -2.00 4.08 3.98
C PHE A 68 -0.75 3.60 3.24
N VAL A 69 -0.87 2.48 2.55
CA VAL A 69 0.23 1.94 1.74
C VAL A 69 -0.07 2.20 0.26
N ARG A 70 0.91 2.80 -0.41
CA ARG A 70 0.86 3.07 -1.86
C ARG A 70 2.18 2.67 -2.52
N ASP A 71 2.09 2.18 -3.75
CA ASP A 71 3.26 1.87 -4.54
C ASP A 71 3.91 3.15 -5.07
N ALA A 72 5.23 3.15 -5.15
CA ALA A 72 6.01 4.31 -5.53
C ALA A 72 5.87 4.71 -7.00
N ASP A 73 5.48 3.75 -7.82
CA ASP A 73 5.29 3.85 -9.27
C ASP A 73 3.83 4.09 -9.70
N SER A 74 2.91 4.18 -8.75
CA SER A 74 1.53 4.64 -9.00
C SER A 74 1.38 6.15 -8.72
N ARG A 75 0.25 6.73 -9.16
CA ARG A 75 -0.09 8.14 -8.88
C ARG A 75 -1.38 8.21 -8.05
N PRO A 76 -1.36 8.90 -6.90
CA PRO A 76 -2.58 9.24 -6.19
C PRO A 76 -3.31 10.34 -6.96
N HIS A 77 -4.38 9.99 -7.64
CA HIS A 77 -5.25 10.92 -8.35
C HIS A 77 -6.56 11.15 -7.59
N ALA A 78 -7.45 11.99 -8.13
CA ALA A 78 -8.67 12.41 -7.44
C ALA A 78 -9.53 11.23 -6.93
N ARG A 79 -9.60 10.14 -7.68
CA ARG A 79 -10.36 8.94 -7.30
C ARG A 79 -9.71 8.20 -6.11
N ASP A 80 -8.39 8.06 -6.07
CA ASP A 80 -7.67 7.47 -4.93
C ASP A 80 -7.79 8.36 -3.68
N ILE A 81 -7.64 9.68 -3.86
CA ILE A 81 -7.82 10.66 -2.78
C ILE A 81 -9.22 10.57 -2.18
N ALA A 82 -10.26 10.50 -3.02
CA ALA A 82 -11.64 10.35 -2.55
C ALA A 82 -11.84 9.07 -1.73
N CYS A 83 -11.24 7.96 -2.15
CA CYS A 83 -11.27 6.71 -1.38
C CYS A 83 -10.57 6.82 -0.01
N ILE A 84 -9.45 7.54 0.06
CA ILE A 84 -8.76 7.83 1.32
C ILE A 84 -9.67 8.67 2.24
N GLU A 85 -10.30 9.72 1.70
CA GLU A 85 -11.22 10.58 2.45
C GLU A 85 -12.42 9.81 3.01
N ASP A 86 -13.02 8.91 2.22
CA ASP A 86 -14.11 8.05 2.68
C ASP A 86 -13.68 7.19 3.87
N PHE A 87 -12.47 6.64 3.81
CA PHE A 87 -11.95 5.87 4.94
C PHE A 87 -11.69 6.74 6.17
N LEU A 88 -11.12 7.92 6.00
CA LEU A 88 -10.87 8.85 7.11
C LEU A 88 -12.15 9.24 7.84
N GLN A 89 -13.27 9.39 7.11
CA GLN A 89 -14.59 9.71 7.66
C GLN A 89 -15.32 8.51 8.27
N SER A 90 -14.85 7.28 8.02
CA SER A 90 -15.48 6.04 8.51
C SER A 90 -14.91 5.60 9.85
N GLU A 91 -15.64 4.72 10.55
CA GLU A 91 -15.17 4.00 11.74
C GLU A 91 -14.53 2.64 11.41
N LYS A 92 -14.31 2.35 10.12
CA LYS A 92 -13.79 1.05 9.68
C LYS A 92 -12.31 0.89 10.05
N ALA A 93 -11.92 -0.36 10.35
CA ALA A 93 -10.56 -0.69 10.76
C ALA A 93 -9.57 -0.73 9.61
N ILE A 94 -9.98 -1.29 8.47
CA ILE A 94 -9.14 -1.47 7.28
C ILE A 94 -9.80 -0.87 6.05
N HIS A 95 -9.00 -0.27 5.19
CA HIS A 95 -9.37 0.26 3.87
C HIS A 95 -8.79 -0.62 2.77
N ILE A 96 -9.58 -0.95 1.76
CA ILE A 96 -9.18 -1.80 0.64
C ILE A 96 -9.70 -1.17 -0.65
N ILE A 97 -8.83 -1.05 -1.67
CA ILE A 97 -9.22 -0.57 -2.99
C ILE A 97 -8.90 -1.65 -4.04
N ARG A 98 -9.87 -1.95 -4.89
CA ARG A 98 -9.76 -2.84 -6.05
C ARG A 98 -10.42 -2.18 -7.25
N ASP A 99 -9.67 -1.47 -8.05
CA ASP A 99 -10.17 -0.62 -9.14
C ASP A 99 -9.81 -1.13 -10.56
N HIS A 100 -9.16 -2.28 -10.64
CA HIS A 100 -8.80 -2.94 -11.90
C HIS A 100 -9.09 -4.43 -11.83
N HIS A 101 -9.37 -5.10 -12.96
CA HIS A 101 -9.68 -6.53 -12.97
C HIS A 101 -8.56 -7.41 -12.37
N TRP A 102 -7.31 -7.00 -12.46
CA TRP A 102 -6.18 -7.72 -11.84
C TRP A 102 -6.16 -7.57 -10.31
N HIS A 103 -6.81 -6.55 -9.77
CA HIS A 103 -6.91 -6.38 -8.32
C HIS A 103 -7.81 -7.42 -7.65
N SER A 104 -8.66 -8.13 -8.42
CA SER A 104 -9.47 -9.24 -7.89
C SER A 104 -8.70 -10.53 -7.65
N MET A 105 -7.40 -10.60 -7.97
CA MET A 105 -6.57 -11.78 -7.71
C MET A 105 -6.25 -11.96 -6.22
N HIS A 106 -6.30 -10.89 -5.44
CA HIS A 106 -6.04 -10.90 -4.01
C HIS A 106 -7.05 -10.05 -3.25
N PRO A 107 -7.45 -10.43 -2.04
CA PRO A 107 -8.41 -9.64 -1.25
C PRO A 107 -7.87 -8.26 -0.87
N ILE A 108 -6.55 -8.12 -0.71
CA ILE A 108 -5.85 -6.86 -0.48
C ILE A 108 -4.70 -6.75 -1.47
N MET A 109 -4.65 -5.66 -2.22
CA MET A 109 -3.51 -5.29 -3.05
C MET A 109 -2.48 -4.56 -2.20
N ALA A 110 -1.21 -4.97 -2.29
CA ALA A 110 -0.16 -4.53 -1.37
C ALA A 110 0.14 -3.02 -1.41
N GLY A 111 -0.18 -2.36 -2.52
CA GLY A 111 -0.05 -0.90 -2.70
C GLY A 111 -1.36 -0.12 -2.57
N MET A 112 -2.47 -0.74 -2.11
CA MET A 112 -3.79 -0.12 -2.20
C MET A 112 -4.68 -0.42 -0.99
N TRP A 113 -4.13 -0.18 0.20
CA TRP A 113 -4.85 -0.41 1.45
C TRP A 113 -4.44 0.57 2.53
N GLY A 114 -5.18 0.56 3.62
CA GLY A 114 -4.87 1.34 4.81
C GLY A 114 -5.40 0.65 6.07
N LEU A 115 -4.89 1.04 7.23
CA LEU A 115 -5.22 0.42 8.51
C LEU A 115 -5.19 1.46 9.64
N ARG A 116 -6.15 1.38 10.55
CA ARG A 116 -6.14 2.14 11.80
C ARG A 116 -5.32 1.39 12.85
N LYS A 117 -4.37 2.09 13.49
CA LYS A 117 -3.56 1.52 14.57
C LYS A 117 -4.41 1.05 15.75
N SER A 118 -5.48 1.77 16.07
CA SER A 118 -6.41 1.41 17.17
C SER A 118 -7.07 0.05 17.00
N ALA A 119 -7.12 -0.49 15.79
CA ALA A 119 -7.66 -1.82 15.51
C ALA A 119 -6.63 -2.95 15.72
N MET A 120 -5.34 -2.61 15.86
CA MET A 120 -4.26 -3.58 16.04
C MET A 120 -4.25 -4.11 17.49
N ARG A 121 -4.03 -5.41 17.63
CA ARG A 121 -3.86 -6.07 18.94
C ARG A 121 -2.40 -6.33 19.28
N GLU A 122 -1.54 -6.28 18.29
CA GLU A 122 -0.09 -6.48 18.38
C GLU A 122 0.63 -5.67 17.29
N PRO A 123 1.93 -5.37 17.43
CA PRO A 123 2.70 -4.66 16.41
C PRO A 123 2.72 -5.40 15.08
N MET A 124 2.69 -4.66 13.98
CA MET A 124 2.79 -5.21 12.62
C MET A 124 4.10 -5.97 12.42
N ALA A 125 5.21 -5.46 12.95
CA ALA A 125 6.50 -6.15 12.92
C ALA A 125 6.44 -7.56 13.53
N ALA A 126 5.64 -7.77 14.58
CA ALA A 126 5.46 -9.10 15.17
C ALA A 126 4.67 -10.04 14.24
N ILE A 127 3.62 -9.52 13.58
CA ILE A 127 2.83 -10.29 12.61
C ILE A 127 3.69 -10.67 11.40
N VAL A 128 4.45 -9.72 10.84
CA VAL A 128 5.38 -9.94 9.71
C VAL A 128 6.42 -10.99 10.09
N LYS A 129 7.09 -10.82 11.23
CA LYS A 129 8.11 -11.77 11.72
C LYS A 129 7.55 -13.18 11.86
N ARG A 130 6.37 -13.32 12.46
CA ARG A 130 5.69 -14.61 12.63
C ARG A 130 5.37 -15.26 11.29
N TRP A 131 4.88 -14.48 10.33
CA TRP A 131 4.54 -14.99 9.00
C TRP A 131 5.80 -15.41 8.23
N LEU A 132 6.86 -14.59 8.23
CA LEU A 132 8.12 -14.90 7.58
C LEU A 132 8.80 -16.15 8.16
N ASN A 133 8.61 -16.43 9.45
CA ASN A 133 9.16 -17.62 10.12
C ASN A 133 8.29 -18.87 9.99
N ARG A 134 7.07 -18.77 9.42
CA ARG A 134 6.11 -19.86 9.32
C ARG A 134 6.66 -21.11 8.61
N GLY A 135 7.50 -20.94 7.59
CA GLY A 135 8.17 -22.04 6.91
C GLY A 135 9.23 -22.78 7.74
N ARG A 136 9.76 -22.14 8.80
CA ARG A 136 10.75 -22.74 9.70
C ARG A 136 10.12 -23.56 10.82
N ILE A 137 8.90 -23.24 11.23
CA ILE A 137 8.21 -23.90 12.37
C ILE A 137 7.63 -25.26 11.98
N PHE A 138 7.30 -25.49 10.70
CA PHE A 138 6.60 -26.67 10.27
C PHE A 138 7.45 -27.72 9.56
N ASN A 139 8.78 -27.65 9.60
CA ASN A 139 9.68 -28.60 8.90
C ASN A 139 9.22 -28.93 7.45
N HIS A 140 8.47 -28.02 6.84
CA HIS A 140 8.00 -28.17 5.48
C HIS A 140 9.17 -27.86 4.55
N PRO A 141 9.47 -28.71 3.55
CA PRO A 141 10.56 -28.48 2.61
C PRO A 141 10.32 -27.27 1.68
N MET A 142 9.22 -26.56 1.85
CA MET A 142 9.02 -25.25 1.25
C MET A 142 9.76 -24.20 2.08
N ASN A 143 11.07 -24.08 1.84
CA ASN A 143 11.70 -22.77 1.88
C ASN A 143 10.84 -21.89 0.97
N VAL A 144 9.90 -21.14 1.54
CA VAL A 144 9.07 -20.21 0.78
C VAL A 144 10.06 -19.16 0.28
N LYS A 145 10.60 -19.41 -0.90
CA LYS A 145 11.46 -18.44 -1.57
C LYS A 145 10.59 -17.21 -1.81
N LEU A 146 10.81 -16.16 -1.02
CA LEU A 146 10.09 -14.91 -1.18
C LEU A 146 10.19 -14.47 -2.64
N ASN A 147 9.07 -14.12 -3.23
CA ASN A 147 8.96 -13.62 -4.60
C ASN A 147 8.17 -12.30 -4.59
N LYS A 148 8.10 -11.66 -5.75
CA LYS A 148 7.43 -10.36 -5.93
C LYS A 148 5.96 -10.29 -5.48
N LYS A 149 5.32 -11.43 -5.14
CA LYS A 149 3.91 -11.50 -4.69
C LYS A 149 3.78 -11.91 -3.23
N SER A 150 4.89 -12.10 -2.52
CA SER A 150 4.88 -12.60 -1.14
C SER A 150 4.21 -11.64 -0.17
N ASP A 151 4.33 -10.35 -0.37
CA ASP A 151 3.65 -9.30 0.39
C ASP A 151 2.12 -9.37 0.23
N GLN A 152 1.61 -9.68 -0.97
CA GLN A 152 0.17 -9.85 -1.21
C GLN A 152 -0.34 -11.15 -0.56
N VAL A 153 0.45 -12.22 -0.60
CA VAL A 153 0.12 -13.48 0.10
C VAL A 153 0.09 -13.25 1.61
N PHE A 154 1.05 -12.52 2.16
CA PHE A 154 1.03 -12.10 3.57
C PHE A 154 -0.26 -11.37 3.92
N LEU A 155 -0.64 -10.36 3.15
CA LEU A 155 -1.86 -9.59 3.41
C LEU A 155 -3.11 -10.46 3.35
N LYS A 156 -3.18 -11.38 2.38
CA LYS A 156 -4.28 -12.34 2.27
C LYS A 156 -4.35 -13.29 3.48
N ASP A 157 -3.21 -13.83 3.91
CA ASP A 157 -3.17 -14.90 4.91
C ASP A 157 -3.17 -14.38 6.34
N ALA A 158 -2.53 -13.25 6.60
CA ALA A 158 -2.30 -12.73 7.94
C ALA A 158 -3.13 -11.49 8.30
N ILE A 159 -3.42 -10.61 7.34
CA ILE A 159 -4.08 -9.33 7.62
C ILE A 159 -5.58 -9.39 7.30
N TYR A 160 -5.95 -9.85 6.10
CA TYR A 160 -7.35 -9.88 5.70
C TYR A 160 -8.27 -10.65 6.67
N PRO A 161 -7.91 -11.85 7.17
CA PRO A 161 -8.75 -12.57 8.11
C PRO A 161 -9.02 -11.83 9.42
N LEU A 162 -8.08 -10.99 9.86
CA LEU A 162 -8.21 -10.23 11.12
C LEU A 162 -9.22 -9.08 11.01
N PHE A 163 -9.34 -8.45 9.82
CA PHE A 163 -10.04 -7.19 9.66
C PHE A 163 -11.19 -7.19 8.65
N LYS A 164 -11.40 -8.27 7.88
CA LYS A 164 -12.41 -8.31 6.81
C LYS A 164 -13.82 -7.90 7.25
N GLY A 165 -14.22 -8.22 8.48
CA GLY A 165 -15.52 -7.84 9.06
C GLY A 165 -15.65 -6.34 9.37
N GLN A 166 -14.54 -5.60 9.38
CA GLN A 166 -14.47 -4.16 9.68
C GLN A 166 -13.83 -3.39 8.53
N ALA A 167 -13.98 -3.89 7.29
CA ALA A 167 -13.38 -3.27 6.12
C ALA A 167 -14.32 -2.23 5.48
N LEU A 168 -13.71 -1.14 4.98
CA LEU A 168 -14.29 -0.26 3.97
C LEU A 168 -13.65 -0.64 2.64
N ILE A 169 -14.48 -1.08 1.68
CA ILE A 169 -14.00 -1.71 0.45
C ILE A 169 -14.54 -0.94 -0.75
N HIS A 170 -13.64 -0.29 -1.48
CA HIS A 170 -13.93 0.22 -2.81
C HIS A 170 -13.54 -0.84 -3.83
N ASP A 171 -14.52 -1.44 -4.51
CA ASP A 171 -14.28 -2.51 -5.47
C ASP A 171 -15.13 -2.33 -6.72
N ARG A 172 -14.48 -2.00 -7.83
CA ARG A 172 -15.13 -1.89 -9.14
C ARG A 172 -15.39 -3.26 -9.76
N VAL A 173 -14.62 -4.26 -9.38
CA VAL A 173 -14.66 -5.59 -10.00
C VAL A 173 -15.76 -6.48 -9.39
N GLY A 174 -16.01 -6.32 -8.08
CA GLY A 174 -17.13 -6.95 -7.36
C GLY A 174 -17.11 -8.48 -7.31
N LYS A 175 -15.93 -9.12 -7.34
CA LYS A 175 -15.80 -10.57 -7.41
C LYS A 175 -15.59 -11.28 -6.08
N LEU A 176 -15.13 -10.56 -5.06
CA LEU A 176 -14.67 -11.16 -3.81
C LEU A 176 -15.62 -10.98 -2.65
N GLU A 177 -16.43 -9.95 -2.65
CA GLU A 177 -17.44 -9.67 -1.60
C GLU A 177 -18.83 -9.44 -2.20
N PRO A 178 -19.89 -9.64 -1.38
CA PRO A 178 -21.23 -9.25 -1.76
C PRO A 178 -21.34 -7.76 -2.06
N ALA A 179 -22.12 -7.37 -3.05
CA ALA A 179 -22.30 -5.96 -3.44
C ALA A 179 -22.71 -5.05 -2.26
N ALA A 180 -23.51 -5.57 -1.33
CA ALA A 180 -23.92 -4.83 -0.13
C ALA A 180 -22.77 -4.49 0.84
N ALA A 181 -21.62 -5.16 0.72
CA ALA A 181 -20.42 -4.89 1.53
C ALA A 181 -19.48 -3.87 0.88
N LEU A 182 -19.78 -3.42 -0.34
CA LEU A 182 -18.93 -2.53 -1.11
C LEU A 182 -19.32 -1.07 -0.91
N THR A 183 -18.30 -0.21 -0.88
CA THR A 183 -18.46 1.25 -0.89
C THR A 183 -18.32 1.73 -2.33
N PRO A 184 -19.29 2.47 -2.88
CA PRO A 184 -19.18 2.99 -4.24
C PRO A 184 -18.06 4.04 -4.34
N PHE A 185 -17.42 4.10 -5.50
CA PHE A 185 -16.48 5.17 -5.79
C PHE A 185 -17.24 6.48 -6.03
N ARG A 186 -16.86 7.55 -5.35
CA ARG A 186 -17.46 8.89 -5.51
C ARG A 186 -16.96 9.65 -6.75
N VAL A 187 -15.82 9.23 -7.28
CA VAL A 187 -15.18 9.87 -8.44
C VAL A 187 -15.06 8.84 -9.55
N ASP A 188 -15.54 9.18 -10.73
CA ASP A 188 -15.45 8.32 -11.91
C ASP A 188 -14.02 8.22 -12.44
N ILE A 189 -13.77 7.16 -13.21
CA ILE A 189 -12.51 7.03 -13.96
C ILE A 189 -12.48 8.12 -15.03
N LYS A 190 -11.41 8.93 -15.00
CA LYS A 190 -11.08 9.89 -16.06
C LYS A 190 -9.79 9.46 -16.74
N ASP A 191 -9.72 9.66 -18.06
CA ASP A 191 -8.52 9.42 -18.85
C ASP A 191 -7.93 8.01 -18.64
N ARG A 192 -8.82 7.03 -18.43
CA ARG A 192 -8.47 5.62 -18.15
C ARG A 192 -7.65 5.41 -16.87
N MET A 193 -7.55 6.39 -16.00
CA MET A 193 -6.78 6.28 -14.76
C MET A 193 -7.58 5.58 -13.66
N PHE A 194 -7.09 4.44 -13.21
CA PHE A 194 -7.62 3.69 -12.07
C PHE A 194 -6.66 3.75 -10.88
N CYS A 195 -7.17 3.55 -9.67
CA CYS A 195 -6.34 3.55 -8.47
C CYS A 195 -5.28 2.44 -8.54
N GLY A 196 -4.02 2.79 -8.27
CA GLY A 196 -2.89 1.86 -8.32
C GLY A 196 -2.33 1.62 -9.71
N GLN A 197 -2.73 2.38 -10.72
CA GLN A 197 -2.15 2.30 -12.05
C GLN A 197 -0.66 2.63 -12.02
N VAL A 198 0.14 1.77 -12.66
CA VAL A 198 1.59 1.94 -12.74
C VAL A 198 1.95 2.98 -13.80
N TYR A 199 2.84 3.88 -13.44
CA TYR A 199 3.41 4.88 -14.32
C TYR A 199 4.89 4.61 -14.54
N ARG A 200 5.33 4.72 -15.78
CA ARG A 200 6.72 4.58 -16.19
C ARG A 200 7.13 5.77 -17.01
N PHE A 201 8.44 5.98 -17.13
CA PHE A 201 9.02 6.96 -18.02
C PHE A 201 9.65 6.22 -19.21
N ASP A 202 9.41 6.70 -20.39
CA ASP A 202 10.11 6.25 -21.59
C ASP A 202 11.53 6.82 -21.65
N THR A 203 12.28 6.48 -22.69
CA THR A 203 13.65 6.96 -22.90
C THR A 203 13.75 8.48 -23.14
N SER A 204 12.65 9.14 -23.50
CA SER A 204 12.56 10.60 -23.63
C SER A 204 12.20 11.31 -22.34
N GLY A 205 11.89 10.57 -21.27
CA GLY A 205 11.42 11.10 -19.98
C GLY A 205 9.92 11.39 -19.96
N CYS A 206 9.16 10.99 -20.98
CA CYS A 206 7.70 11.10 -20.97
C CYS A 206 7.06 10.02 -20.11
N GLU A 207 6.11 10.41 -19.26
CA GLU A 207 5.36 9.48 -18.41
C GLU A 207 4.28 8.77 -19.25
N PHE A 208 4.15 7.47 -19.05
CA PHE A 208 3.11 6.65 -19.67
C PHE A 208 2.55 5.62 -18.69
N THR A 209 1.38 5.06 -19.00
CA THR A 209 0.76 4.00 -18.22
C THR A 209 0.98 2.64 -18.87
N GLU A 210 1.21 1.61 -18.06
CA GLU A 210 1.53 0.27 -18.56
C GLU A 210 0.29 -0.55 -18.91
N PHE A 211 -0.87 -0.23 -18.34
CA PHE A 211 -2.10 -1.00 -18.50
C PHE A 211 -3.31 -0.11 -18.79
N ASP A 212 -4.17 -0.62 -19.66
CA ASP A 212 -5.51 -0.07 -19.84
C ASP A 212 -6.43 -0.45 -18.66
N PRO A 213 -7.38 0.40 -18.28
CA PRO A 213 -8.32 0.19 -17.18
C PRO A 213 -9.30 -0.97 -17.41
#